data_b9c23dc15b42c2b0d0ef19b3cd58b8d8
#
_entry.id   b9c23dc15b42c2b0d0ef19b3cd58b8d8
#
_cell.length_a   1.000
_cell.length_b   1.000
_cell.length_c   1.000
_cell.angle_alpha   90.00
_cell.angle_beta   90.00
_cell.angle_gamma   90.00
#
_symmetry.space_group_name_H-M   'P 1'
#
loop_
_entity.id
_entity.type
_entity.pdbx_description
1 polymer ?
#
loop_
_entity_poly.entity_id
_entity_poly.type
_entity_poly.pdbx_seq_one_letter_code
_entity_poly.pdbx_strand_id
1 'polypeptide(L)'
;MNGAQIVVEVLKKQGVEYIFGYPGGACMPIFDALVDAPELKIILVRHEQGATHMADGYARATGKTGVVLVTSGPGATNTVTGILTAHMDSVPLVVLTGQTITPNLGKDAFQEADVFGVTMPVVKHSYLVRDVKDLSRIIKEAFHLASSGRPGPVLVDCPKMWFLRNGLRISVQNWIFRAIRYSLVEIPLALLM
;
A
#
# COMPACT_ATOMS: atom_id res chain seq x y z
N MET A 1 -15.08 -8.13 10.73
CA MET A 1 -14.01 -7.80 9.75
C MET A 1 -12.76 -7.44 10.52
N ASN A 2 -11.61 -7.98 10.12
CA ASN A 2 -10.31 -7.54 10.62
C ASN A 2 -9.80 -6.34 9.79
N GLY A 3 -8.70 -5.70 10.23
CA GLY A 3 -8.18 -4.52 9.53
C GLY A 3 -7.78 -4.76 8.09
N ALA A 4 -7.27 -5.94 7.73
CA ALA A 4 -6.93 -6.27 6.35
C ALA A 4 -8.17 -6.30 5.45
N GLN A 5 -9.25 -6.92 5.92
CA GLN A 5 -10.53 -6.94 5.23
C GLN A 5 -11.14 -5.53 5.10
N ILE A 6 -10.95 -4.66 6.10
CA ILE A 6 -11.38 -3.26 6.03
C ILE A 6 -10.62 -2.53 4.90
N VAL A 7 -9.30 -2.71 4.80
CA VAL A 7 -8.50 -2.12 3.70
C VAL A 7 -9.06 -2.55 2.35
N VAL A 8 -9.21 -3.86 2.13
CA VAL A 8 -9.71 -4.43 0.87
C VAL A 8 -11.08 -3.86 0.51
N GLU A 9 -12.02 -3.86 1.44
CA GLU A 9 -13.37 -3.34 1.20
C GLU A 9 -13.41 -1.84 0.92
N VAL A 10 -12.52 -1.07 1.55
CA VAL A 10 -12.43 0.37 1.27
C VAL A 10 -11.84 0.60 -0.12
N LEU A 11 -10.78 -0.12 -0.50
CA LEU A 11 -10.18 -0.01 -1.84
C LEU A 11 -11.20 -0.34 -2.94
N LYS A 12 -12.01 -1.39 -2.77
CA LYS A 12 -13.13 -1.70 -3.68
C LYS A 12 -14.09 -0.51 -3.81
N LYS A 13 -14.51 0.05 -2.68
CA LYS A 13 -15.45 1.20 -2.65
C LYS A 13 -14.86 2.48 -3.26
N GLN A 14 -13.53 2.62 -3.29
CA GLN A 14 -12.84 3.71 -3.97
C GLN A 14 -12.65 3.45 -5.47
N GLY A 15 -13.12 2.32 -5.99
CA GLY A 15 -13.01 1.98 -7.40
C GLY A 15 -11.59 1.64 -7.84
N VAL A 16 -10.76 1.15 -6.91
CA VAL A 16 -9.39 0.70 -7.22
C VAL A 16 -9.46 -0.54 -8.08
N GLU A 17 -8.68 -0.57 -9.16
CA GLU A 17 -8.55 -1.71 -10.06
C GLU A 17 -7.18 -2.37 -9.91
N TYR A 18 -6.13 -1.56 -9.73
CA TYR A 18 -4.75 -2.01 -9.66
C TYR A 18 -4.07 -1.53 -8.38
N ILE A 19 -3.32 -2.42 -7.77
CA ILE A 19 -2.46 -2.16 -6.62
C ILE A 19 -1.04 -2.54 -7.02
N PHE A 20 -0.11 -1.60 -6.99
CA PHE A 20 1.29 -1.83 -7.28
C PHE A 20 2.02 -2.08 -5.95
N GLY A 21 2.70 -3.22 -5.80
CA GLY A 21 3.25 -3.48 -4.49
C GLY A 21 4.26 -4.61 -4.40
N TYR A 22 4.88 -4.69 -3.24
CA TYR A 22 5.79 -5.74 -2.86
C TYR A 22 5.46 -6.25 -1.45
N PRO A 23 5.16 -7.55 -1.31
CA PRO A 23 4.75 -8.11 -0.03
C PRO A 23 5.91 -8.19 0.95
N GLY A 24 5.58 -8.03 2.23
CA GLY A 24 6.51 -8.23 3.32
C GLY A 24 5.79 -8.40 4.66
N GLY A 25 6.53 -8.71 5.71
CA GLY A 25 5.98 -9.17 6.97
C GLY A 25 4.91 -8.29 7.60
N ALA A 26 4.99 -6.98 7.44
CA ALA A 26 4.02 -6.06 8.04
C ALA A 26 2.71 -5.92 7.25
N CYS A 27 2.74 -6.02 5.92
CA CYS A 27 1.55 -5.90 5.06
C CYS A 27 1.00 -7.26 4.57
N MET A 28 1.65 -8.37 4.90
CA MET A 28 1.24 -9.73 4.48
C MET A 28 -0.24 -10.03 4.71
N PRO A 29 -0.87 -9.67 5.85
CA PRO A 29 -2.29 -9.94 6.04
C PRO A 29 -3.20 -9.21 5.03
N ILE A 30 -2.79 -8.05 4.50
CA ILE A 30 -3.55 -7.34 3.47
C ILE A 30 -3.43 -8.11 2.15
N PHE A 31 -2.22 -8.54 1.78
CA PHE A 31 -2.03 -9.36 0.58
C PHE A 31 -2.80 -10.69 0.65
N ASP A 32 -2.91 -11.30 1.82
CA ASP A 32 -3.72 -12.50 2.03
C ASP A 32 -5.22 -12.22 1.81
N ALA A 33 -5.72 -11.11 2.34
CA ALA A 33 -7.11 -10.71 2.14
C ALA A 33 -7.44 -10.33 0.68
N LEU A 34 -6.44 -9.85 -0.09
CA LEU A 34 -6.59 -9.55 -1.52
C LEU A 34 -6.78 -10.81 -2.38
N VAL A 35 -6.38 -11.99 -1.90
CA VAL A 35 -6.61 -13.26 -2.61
C VAL A 35 -8.11 -13.52 -2.81
N ASP A 36 -8.94 -13.11 -1.86
CA ASP A 36 -10.39 -13.26 -1.91
C ASP A 36 -11.11 -12.08 -2.62
N ALA A 37 -10.32 -11.19 -3.24
CA ALA A 37 -10.82 -10.00 -3.92
C ALA A 37 -10.25 -9.88 -5.35
N PRO A 38 -10.61 -10.79 -6.28
CA PRO A 38 -10.01 -10.88 -7.62
C PRO A 38 -10.25 -9.65 -8.50
N GLU A 39 -11.19 -8.79 -8.15
CA GLU A 39 -11.41 -7.49 -8.79
C GLU A 39 -10.28 -6.47 -8.54
N LEU A 40 -9.52 -6.63 -7.45
CA LEU A 40 -8.34 -5.83 -7.15
C LEU A 40 -7.09 -6.53 -7.68
N LYS A 41 -6.58 -6.09 -8.81
CA LYS A 41 -5.43 -6.70 -9.46
C LYS A 41 -4.12 -6.22 -8.83
N ILE A 42 -3.30 -7.18 -8.37
CA ILE A 42 -1.99 -6.88 -7.80
C ILE A 42 -0.94 -6.95 -8.90
N ILE A 43 -0.21 -5.86 -9.11
CA ILE A 43 0.99 -5.82 -9.94
C ILE A 43 2.20 -5.96 -9.02
N LEU A 44 2.77 -7.16 -9.03
CA LEU A 44 3.94 -7.46 -8.20
C LEU A 44 5.19 -6.83 -8.82
N VAL A 45 5.89 -6.02 -8.03
CA VAL A 45 7.16 -5.40 -8.44
C VAL A 45 8.35 -6.14 -7.83
N ARG A 46 9.56 -5.80 -8.26
CA ARG A 46 10.81 -6.31 -7.68
C ARG A 46 11.50 -5.31 -6.75
N HIS A 47 11.00 -4.08 -6.72
CA HIS A 47 11.49 -3.00 -5.86
C HIS A 47 10.37 -1.99 -5.63
N GLU A 48 10.22 -1.49 -4.42
CA GLU A 48 9.09 -0.63 -4.02
C GLU A 48 9.11 0.74 -4.72
N GLN A 49 10.28 1.24 -5.07
CA GLN A 49 10.40 2.44 -5.93
C GLN A 49 9.70 2.21 -7.26
N GLY A 50 9.85 1.03 -7.86
CA GLY A 50 9.13 0.66 -9.08
C GLY A 50 7.63 0.66 -8.90
N ALA A 51 7.12 0.23 -7.73
CA ALA A 51 5.68 0.28 -7.43
C ALA A 51 5.15 1.72 -7.47
N THR A 52 5.87 2.66 -6.85
CA THR A 52 5.44 4.06 -6.84
C THR A 52 5.50 4.69 -8.24
N HIS A 53 6.53 4.42 -9.03
CA HIS A 53 6.59 4.92 -10.41
C HIS A 53 5.53 4.28 -11.33
N MET A 54 5.21 3.00 -11.15
CA MET A 54 4.10 2.36 -11.89
C MET A 54 2.76 2.97 -11.52
N ALA A 55 2.51 3.21 -10.21
CA ALA A 55 1.30 3.87 -9.73
C ALA A 55 1.19 5.31 -10.25
N ASP A 56 2.32 6.04 -10.30
CA ASP A 56 2.41 7.39 -10.89
C ASP A 56 2.06 7.36 -12.39
N GLY A 57 2.66 6.46 -13.16
CA GLY A 57 2.36 6.28 -14.58
C GLY A 57 0.88 5.90 -14.82
N TYR A 58 0.33 5.00 -14.01
CA TYR A 58 -1.08 4.64 -14.05
C TYR A 58 -1.99 5.84 -13.80
N ALA A 59 -1.69 6.64 -12.78
CA ALA A 59 -2.49 7.81 -12.45
C ALA A 59 -2.46 8.85 -13.58
N ARG A 60 -1.31 9.10 -14.20
CA ARG A 60 -1.17 10.00 -15.36
C ARG A 60 -1.95 9.50 -16.57
N ALA A 61 -1.88 8.20 -16.84
CA ALA A 61 -2.52 7.61 -18.03
C ALA A 61 -4.05 7.51 -17.90
N THR A 62 -4.56 7.33 -16.70
CA THR A 62 -5.98 7.02 -16.47
C THR A 62 -6.77 8.15 -15.82
N GLY A 63 -6.11 9.11 -15.18
CA GLY A 63 -6.73 10.12 -14.33
C GLY A 63 -7.23 9.59 -12.99
N LYS A 64 -7.00 8.31 -12.67
CA LYS A 64 -7.38 7.68 -11.39
C LYS A 64 -6.25 7.79 -10.38
N THR A 65 -6.57 7.74 -9.09
CA THR A 65 -5.56 7.69 -8.03
C THR A 65 -4.79 6.38 -8.08
N GLY A 66 -3.46 6.46 -8.19
CA GLY A 66 -2.59 5.29 -8.12
C GLY A 66 -2.49 4.75 -6.70
N VAL A 67 -2.44 3.42 -6.53
CA VAL A 67 -2.38 2.76 -5.23
C VAL A 67 -1.13 1.92 -5.09
N VAL A 68 -0.38 2.16 -4.02
CA VAL A 68 0.84 1.41 -3.67
C VAL A 68 0.62 0.68 -2.35
N LEU A 69 1.08 -0.57 -2.27
CA LEU A 69 1.06 -1.36 -1.03
C LEU A 69 2.41 -2.02 -0.80
N VAL A 70 3.06 -1.63 0.29
CA VAL A 70 4.41 -2.09 0.65
C VAL A 70 4.55 -2.39 2.13
N THR A 71 5.63 -3.08 2.51
CA THR A 71 5.91 -3.41 3.91
C THR A 71 6.54 -2.24 4.67
N SER A 72 6.83 -2.45 5.96
CA SER A 72 7.47 -1.49 6.86
C SER A 72 8.96 -1.26 6.57
N GLY A 73 9.54 -0.29 7.24
CA GLY A 73 10.98 -0.02 7.24
C GLY A 73 11.53 0.19 5.83
N PRO A 74 12.46 -0.68 5.38
CA PRO A 74 13.09 -0.51 4.06
C PRO A 74 12.07 -0.54 2.91
N GLY A 75 10.98 -1.30 3.02
CA GLY A 75 9.93 -1.31 2.01
C GLY A 75 9.23 0.04 1.88
N ALA A 76 8.92 0.67 3.00
CA ALA A 76 8.31 1.99 3.02
C ALA A 76 9.28 3.08 2.56
N THR A 77 10.53 3.08 3.05
CA THR A 77 11.53 4.09 2.67
C THR A 77 11.93 4.02 1.19
N ASN A 78 11.92 2.82 0.58
CA ASN A 78 12.16 2.65 -0.85
C ASN A 78 11.10 3.34 -1.74
N THR A 79 9.95 3.72 -1.21
CA THR A 79 8.92 4.43 -1.98
C THR A 79 9.18 5.92 -2.13
N VAL A 80 10.07 6.51 -1.33
CA VAL A 80 10.25 7.96 -1.18
C VAL A 80 10.57 8.65 -2.50
N THR A 81 11.45 8.08 -3.32
CA THR A 81 11.80 8.67 -4.63
C THR A 81 10.58 8.81 -5.55
N GLY A 82 9.77 7.77 -5.66
CA GLY A 82 8.57 7.82 -6.50
C GLY A 82 7.48 8.72 -5.89
N ILE A 83 7.37 8.76 -4.56
CA ILE A 83 6.48 9.70 -3.85
C ILE A 83 6.88 11.14 -4.18
N LEU A 84 8.19 11.48 -4.09
CA LEU A 84 8.68 12.82 -4.42
C LEU A 84 8.38 13.19 -5.89
N THR A 85 8.57 12.25 -6.84
CA THR A 85 8.23 12.45 -8.25
C THR A 85 6.76 12.83 -8.41
N ALA A 86 5.86 12.05 -7.80
CA ALA A 86 4.42 12.31 -7.85
C ALA A 86 4.04 13.64 -7.16
N HIS A 87 4.72 13.99 -6.06
CA HIS A 87 4.49 15.24 -5.35
C HIS A 87 4.85 16.46 -6.20
N MET A 88 6.00 16.43 -6.84
CA MET A 88 6.48 17.54 -7.69
C MET A 88 5.56 17.77 -8.88
N ASP A 89 5.06 16.70 -9.49
CA ASP A 89 4.21 16.74 -10.68
C ASP A 89 2.70 16.77 -10.37
N SER A 90 2.33 16.83 -9.08
CA SER A 90 0.93 16.89 -8.66
C SER A 90 0.11 15.66 -9.09
N VAL A 91 0.69 14.46 -8.97
CA VAL A 91 0.05 13.19 -9.34
C VAL A 91 -0.61 12.56 -8.10
N PRO A 92 -1.90 12.18 -8.17
CA PRO A 92 -2.62 11.62 -7.03
C PRO A 92 -2.18 10.17 -6.77
N LEU A 93 -1.57 9.92 -5.62
CA LEU A 93 -1.21 8.58 -5.13
C LEU A 93 -1.74 8.36 -3.71
N VAL A 94 -2.13 7.13 -3.41
CA VAL A 94 -2.31 6.63 -2.04
C VAL A 94 -1.29 5.51 -1.80
N VAL A 95 -0.39 5.75 -0.85
CA VAL A 95 0.68 4.80 -0.49
C VAL A 95 0.33 4.18 0.85
N LEU A 96 0.00 2.90 0.84
CA LEU A 96 -0.28 2.11 2.04
C LEU A 96 1.01 1.40 2.45
N THR A 97 1.53 1.74 3.63
CA THR A 97 2.70 1.08 4.20
C THR A 97 2.30 0.22 5.39
N GLY A 98 2.92 -0.95 5.51
CA GLY A 98 2.87 -1.68 6.76
C GLY A 98 3.77 -1.02 7.81
N GLN A 99 3.46 -1.21 9.09
CA GLN A 99 4.28 -0.75 10.20
C GLN A 99 4.41 -1.85 11.27
N THR A 100 5.38 -1.70 12.17
CA THR A 100 5.52 -2.58 13.32
C THR A 100 4.25 -2.60 14.19
N ILE A 101 4.17 -3.50 15.15
CA ILE A 101 3.02 -3.54 16.07
C ILE A 101 3.00 -2.31 16.98
N THR A 102 1.81 -1.80 17.31
CA THR A 102 1.64 -0.56 18.10
C THR A 102 2.46 -0.49 19.39
N PRO A 103 2.60 -1.57 20.20
CA PRO A 103 3.45 -1.53 21.39
C PRO A 103 4.94 -1.31 21.15
N ASN A 104 5.40 -1.54 19.92
CA ASN A 104 6.80 -1.40 19.53
C ASN A 104 7.12 -0.09 18.79
N LEU A 105 6.11 0.71 18.48
CA LEU A 105 6.30 2.00 17.82
C LEU A 105 7.19 2.92 18.66
N GLY A 106 8.21 3.50 18.02
CA GLY A 106 9.20 4.38 18.66
C GLY A 106 10.24 3.67 19.51
N LYS A 107 10.45 2.36 19.30
CA LYS A 107 11.40 1.54 20.07
C LYS A 107 12.50 0.91 19.22
N ASP A 108 12.70 1.41 18.00
CA ASP A 108 13.68 0.86 17.04
C ASP A 108 13.48 -0.65 16.80
N ALA A 109 12.22 -1.07 16.68
CA ALA A 109 11.87 -2.47 16.44
C ALA A 109 12.32 -2.94 15.06
N PHE A 110 12.36 -4.26 14.86
CA PHE A 110 12.74 -4.84 13.57
C PHE A 110 11.93 -4.27 12.39
N GLN A 111 12.64 -3.73 11.41
CA GLN A 111 12.07 -3.04 10.26
C GLN A 111 11.10 -1.89 10.62
N GLU A 112 11.31 -1.24 11.74
CA GLU A 112 10.66 0.02 12.07
C GLU A 112 11.40 1.18 11.36
N ALA A 113 10.63 2.12 10.85
CA ALA A 113 11.12 3.42 10.42
C ALA A 113 10.05 4.46 10.74
N ASP A 114 10.47 5.67 11.08
CA ASP A 114 9.56 6.82 11.15
C ASP A 114 9.18 7.27 9.74
N VAL A 115 8.32 6.46 9.11
CA VAL A 115 7.87 6.71 7.72
C VAL A 115 7.10 8.02 7.63
N PHE A 116 6.36 8.37 8.69
CA PHE A 116 5.65 9.64 8.79
C PHE A 116 6.64 10.82 8.70
N GLY A 117 7.69 10.82 9.52
CA GLY A 117 8.71 11.87 9.51
C GLY A 117 9.51 11.92 8.22
N VAL A 118 9.94 10.75 7.70
CA VAL A 118 10.71 10.67 6.44
C VAL A 118 9.92 11.19 5.24
N THR A 119 8.62 10.94 5.18
CA THR A 119 7.78 11.33 4.03
C THR A 119 7.16 12.72 4.17
N MET A 120 7.14 13.31 5.34
CA MET A 120 6.51 14.61 5.61
C MET A 120 6.84 15.70 4.56
N PRO A 121 8.11 15.91 4.12
CA PRO A 121 8.45 16.95 3.16
C PRO A 121 8.06 16.61 1.72
N VAL A 122 7.68 15.38 1.41
CA VAL A 122 7.47 14.89 0.03
C VAL A 122 6.05 14.36 -0.21
N VAL A 123 5.14 14.49 0.74
CA VAL A 123 3.74 14.10 0.58
C VAL A 123 2.81 15.28 0.79
N LYS A 124 1.61 15.18 0.28
CA LYS A 124 0.54 16.13 0.59
C LYS A 124 0.03 15.96 2.02
N HIS A 125 -0.02 14.71 2.49
CA HIS A 125 -0.37 14.36 3.87
C HIS A 125 0.13 12.95 4.22
N SER A 126 0.43 12.73 5.51
CA SER A 126 0.75 11.41 6.07
C SER A 126 -0.16 11.08 7.24
N TYR A 127 -0.58 9.82 7.32
CA TYR A 127 -1.31 9.27 8.45
C TYR A 127 -0.53 8.13 9.09
N LEU A 128 -0.47 8.13 10.43
CA LEU A 128 -0.16 6.92 11.20
C LEU A 128 -1.45 6.45 11.86
N VAL A 129 -1.94 5.28 11.45
CA VAL A 129 -3.19 4.70 11.97
C VAL A 129 -2.96 4.19 13.39
N ARG A 130 -3.61 4.80 14.38
CA ARG A 130 -3.45 4.44 15.80
C ARG A 130 -4.58 3.54 16.33
N ASP A 131 -5.74 3.54 15.69
CA ASP A 131 -6.88 2.67 16.02
C ASP A 131 -7.48 2.09 14.72
N VAL A 132 -7.78 0.79 14.72
CA VAL A 132 -8.41 0.11 13.58
C VAL A 132 -9.78 0.70 13.23
N LYS A 133 -10.47 1.31 14.18
CA LYS A 133 -11.77 1.96 13.97
C LYS A 133 -11.67 3.15 13.01
N ASP A 134 -10.51 3.82 12.99
CA ASP A 134 -10.25 4.95 12.10
C ASP A 134 -9.80 4.55 10.71
N LEU A 135 -9.36 3.31 10.51
CA LEU A 135 -8.72 2.85 9.28
C LEU A 135 -9.58 3.13 8.04
N SER A 136 -10.87 2.79 8.08
CA SER A 136 -11.80 3.03 6.97
C SER A 136 -11.95 4.51 6.65
N ARG A 137 -12.05 5.36 7.66
CA ARG A 137 -12.17 6.81 7.52
C ARG A 137 -10.88 7.38 6.93
N ILE A 138 -9.73 7.02 7.52
CA ILE A 138 -8.42 7.51 7.09
C ILE A 138 -8.13 7.17 5.63
N ILE A 139 -8.40 5.94 5.19
CA ILE A 139 -8.17 5.56 3.78
C ILE A 139 -9.06 6.40 2.84
N LYS A 140 -10.34 6.60 3.17
CA LYS A 140 -11.24 7.44 2.36
C LYS A 140 -10.75 8.89 2.30
N GLU A 141 -10.32 9.45 3.43
CA GLU A 141 -9.72 10.79 3.51
C GLU A 141 -8.44 10.87 2.65
N ALA A 142 -7.60 9.82 2.67
CA ALA A 142 -6.40 9.76 1.86
C ALA A 142 -6.72 9.84 0.36
N PHE A 143 -7.71 9.11 -0.14
CA PHE A 143 -8.15 9.20 -1.53
C PHE A 143 -8.72 10.59 -1.87
N HIS A 144 -9.54 11.15 -0.98
CA HIS A 144 -10.08 12.49 -1.17
C HIS A 144 -8.96 13.55 -1.21
N LEU A 145 -8.03 13.51 -0.27
CA LEU A 145 -6.90 14.43 -0.23
C LEU A 145 -5.97 14.26 -1.43
N ALA A 146 -5.70 13.03 -1.84
CA ALA A 146 -4.82 12.77 -2.97
C ALA A 146 -5.34 13.41 -4.26
N SER A 147 -6.65 13.39 -4.50
CA SER A 147 -7.27 13.84 -5.75
C SER A 147 -7.85 15.26 -5.69
N SER A 148 -8.04 15.86 -4.50
CA SER A 148 -8.69 17.16 -4.36
C SER A 148 -7.70 18.34 -4.43
N GLY A 149 -8.15 19.52 -4.83
CA GLY A 149 -7.32 20.73 -4.96
C GLY A 149 -6.11 20.48 -5.88
N ARG A 150 -4.88 20.83 -5.43
CA ARG A 150 -3.66 20.38 -6.10
C ARG A 150 -3.47 18.88 -5.77
N PRO A 151 -3.56 17.97 -6.73
CA PRO A 151 -3.36 16.54 -6.47
C PRO A 151 -1.95 16.24 -5.92
N GLY A 152 -1.80 15.10 -5.27
CA GLY A 152 -0.50 14.69 -4.76
C GLY A 152 -0.56 13.41 -3.93
N PRO A 153 0.59 12.87 -3.55
CA PRO A 153 0.68 11.63 -2.78
C PRO A 153 0.21 11.83 -1.34
N VAL A 154 -0.52 10.84 -0.84
CA VAL A 154 -0.90 10.71 0.57
C VAL A 154 -0.42 9.34 1.07
N LEU A 155 0.25 9.32 2.21
CA LEU A 155 0.74 8.10 2.83
C LEU A 155 -0.15 7.69 4.00
N VAL A 156 -0.43 6.40 4.11
CA VAL A 156 -1.16 5.80 5.25
C VAL A 156 -0.32 4.68 5.82
N ASP A 157 0.28 4.92 6.97
CA ASP A 157 1.12 3.96 7.68
C ASP A 157 0.29 3.14 8.67
N CYS A 158 0.27 1.82 8.47
CA CYS A 158 -0.66 0.90 9.09
C CYS A 158 0.05 -0.12 9.99
N PRO A 159 -0.01 -0.01 11.33
CA PRO A 159 0.55 -1.00 12.24
C PRO A 159 -0.05 -2.39 12.04
N LYS A 160 0.83 -3.39 11.99
CA LYS A 160 0.51 -4.80 11.67
C LYS A 160 -0.56 -5.42 12.57
N MET A 161 -0.64 -5.04 13.85
CA MET A 161 -1.57 -5.70 14.77
C MET A 161 -3.06 -5.49 14.43
N TRP A 162 -3.39 -4.48 13.62
CA TRP A 162 -4.75 -4.25 13.16
C TRP A 162 -5.26 -5.35 12.23
N PHE A 163 -4.35 -6.08 11.59
CA PHE A 163 -4.65 -7.12 10.62
C PHE A 163 -4.84 -8.51 11.24
N LEU A 164 -4.42 -8.71 12.51
CA LEU A 164 -4.29 -10.03 13.13
C LEU A 164 -5.45 -10.45 14.04
N ARG A 165 -6.47 -9.62 14.24
CA ARG A 165 -7.61 -9.97 15.12
C ARG A 165 -8.52 -10.97 14.40
N ASN A 166 -8.26 -12.23 14.62
CA ASN A 166 -9.03 -13.47 14.57
C ASN A 166 -8.22 -14.67 14.05
N GLY A 167 -7.06 -14.91 14.67
CA GLY A 167 -6.51 -16.27 14.72
C GLY A 167 -5.98 -16.91 13.43
N LEU A 168 -5.66 -16.17 12.36
CA LEU A 168 -5.04 -16.73 11.18
C LEU A 168 -3.53 -16.93 11.37
N ARG A 169 -3.13 -18.18 11.64
CA ARG A 169 -1.75 -18.65 11.40
C ARG A 169 -1.56 -18.78 9.90
N ILE A 170 -0.99 -17.78 9.26
CA ILE A 170 -0.58 -17.88 7.86
C ILE A 170 0.77 -18.59 7.82
N SER A 171 0.81 -19.76 7.18
CA SER A 171 2.07 -20.37 6.79
C SER A 171 2.69 -19.54 5.67
N VAL A 172 3.85 -18.94 5.94
CA VAL A 172 4.61 -18.11 4.99
C VAL A 172 4.86 -18.83 3.68
N GLN A 173 5.06 -20.15 3.72
CA GLN A 173 5.29 -20.97 2.52
C GLN A 173 4.08 -20.98 1.56
N ASN A 174 2.86 -21.16 2.07
CA ASN A 174 1.66 -21.18 1.23
C ASN A 174 1.36 -19.82 0.60
N TRP A 175 1.80 -18.74 1.22
CA TRP A 175 1.55 -17.39 0.74
C TRP A 175 2.46 -17.00 -0.44
N ILE A 176 3.76 -17.28 -0.36
CA ILE A 176 4.73 -17.03 -1.45
C ILE A 176 4.29 -17.75 -2.73
N PHE A 177 3.86 -19.01 -2.62
CA PHE A 177 3.37 -19.79 -3.77
C PHE A 177 2.06 -19.23 -4.35
N ARG A 178 1.15 -18.70 -3.53
CA ARG A 178 -0.08 -18.06 -4.01
C ARG A 178 0.21 -16.75 -4.73
N ALA A 179 1.02 -15.86 -4.16
CA ALA A 179 1.39 -14.58 -4.77
C ALA A 179 2.14 -14.77 -6.11
N ILE A 180 3.08 -15.75 -6.19
CA ILE A 180 3.81 -16.08 -7.41
C ILE A 180 2.86 -16.63 -8.49
N ARG A 181 1.85 -17.42 -8.12
CA ARG A 181 0.89 -17.98 -9.07
C ARG A 181 0.05 -16.89 -9.75
N TYR A 182 -0.28 -15.79 -9.06
CA TYR A 182 -1.00 -14.67 -9.65
C TYR A 182 -0.11 -13.82 -10.56
N SER A 183 1.19 -13.68 -10.27
CA SER A 183 2.10 -12.87 -11.08
C SER A 183 2.55 -13.54 -12.37
N LEU A 184 2.41 -14.85 -12.48
CA LEU A 184 2.84 -15.63 -13.68
C LEU A 184 1.71 -15.85 -14.69
N VAL A 185 0.47 -15.52 -14.38
CA VAL A 185 -0.68 -15.96 -15.19
C VAL A 185 -1.11 -14.94 -16.24
N GLU A 186 -0.81 -13.65 -16.13
CA GLU A 186 -1.30 -12.68 -17.12
C GLU A 186 -0.37 -11.47 -17.33
N ILE A 187 0.80 -11.67 -17.91
CA ILE A 187 1.40 -10.61 -18.73
C ILE A 187 1.04 -10.96 -20.17
N PRO A 188 0.15 -10.22 -20.84
CA PRO A 188 -0.08 -10.42 -22.27
C PRO A 188 1.24 -10.21 -23.02
N LEU A 189 1.62 -11.17 -23.87
CA LEU A 189 2.84 -11.09 -24.70
C LEU A 189 2.93 -9.79 -25.52
N ALA A 190 1.84 -9.07 -25.69
CA ALA A 190 1.76 -7.79 -26.41
C ALA A 190 2.48 -6.61 -25.70
N LEU A 191 2.95 -6.75 -24.49
CA LEU A 191 3.71 -5.72 -23.76
C LEU A 191 5.22 -6.00 -23.71
N LEU A 192 5.69 -7.05 -24.40
CA LEU A 192 7.10 -7.44 -24.46
C LEU A 192 7.74 -7.19 -25.83
N MET A 193 7.03 -6.52 -26.78
CA MET A 193 7.59 -6.08 -28.05
C MET A 193 7.76 -4.56 -28.10
#